data_372c51d6d7e486e22eba5c4d8feb6308
#
_entry.id   372c51d6d7e486e22eba5c4d8feb6308
#
_cell.length_a   1.000
_cell.length_b   1.000
_cell.length_c   1.000
_cell.angle_alpha   90.00
_cell.angle_beta   90.00
_cell.angle_gamma   90.00
#
_symmetry.space_group_name_H-M   'P 1'
#
loop_
_entity.id
_entity.type
_entity.pdbx_description
1 polymer ?
#
loop_
_entity_poly.entity_id
_entity_poly.type
_entity_poly.pdbx_seq_one_letter_code
_entity_poly.pdbx_strand_id
1 'polypeptide(L)'
;MSKKFIQFIDGPNLNMLGEREPEIYGSMTLDEVHKTVKKYVAQNYKEIDVNFFQSNSEGDIVDCIHKSKNTASGLIINGGGFSHTSVAILDALLTIEIPKIEIHLSNLFRREDFRHHSYISKGVHGVICGFGPNSYCLLYTSPSPRDISGSRMPSSA
;
A
#
# COMPACT_ATOMS: atom_id res chain seq x y z
N MET A 1 -13.41 -21.19 10.14
CA MET A 1 -13.39 -19.72 9.95
C MET A 1 -12.60 -19.38 8.70
N SER A 2 -13.16 -18.52 7.89
CA SER A 2 -12.43 -18.01 6.72
C SER A 2 -11.23 -17.18 7.16
N LYS A 3 -10.13 -17.30 6.46
CA LYS A 3 -8.96 -16.47 6.70
C LYS A 3 -9.31 -15.00 6.41
N LYS A 4 -8.78 -14.12 7.21
CA LYS A 4 -8.77 -12.69 6.90
C LYS A 4 -7.83 -12.47 5.73
N PHE A 5 -8.18 -11.58 4.80
CA PHE A 5 -7.25 -11.28 3.74
C PHE A 5 -6.98 -9.80 3.61
N ILE A 6 -5.75 -9.50 3.21
CA ILE A 6 -5.29 -8.15 2.96
C ILE A 6 -5.15 -7.96 1.45
N GLN A 7 -5.79 -6.93 0.93
CA GLN A 7 -5.69 -6.56 -0.48
C GLN A 7 -4.53 -5.61 -0.69
N PHE A 8 -3.57 -6.02 -1.52
CA PHE A 8 -2.51 -5.13 -2.01
C PHE A 8 -2.92 -4.61 -3.38
N ILE A 9 -2.75 -3.32 -3.58
CA ILE A 9 -3.02 -2.67 -4.87
C ILE A 9 -1.76 -1.92 -5.29
N ASP A 10 -1.26 -2.24 -6.47
CA ASP A 10 -0.09 -1.60 -7.06
C ASP A 10 -0.50 -0.86 -8.32
N GLY A 11 -0.12 0.41 -8.40
CA GLY A 11 -0.50 1.32 -9.46
C GLY A 11 0.36 1.25 -10.72
N PRO A 12 0.26 2.29 -11.55
CA PRO A 12 0.87 2.28 -12.87
C PRO A 12 2.38 2.18 -12.83
N ASN A 13 2.91 1.49 -13.81
CA ASN A 13 4.34 1.26 -14.03
C ASN A 13 5.03 0.36 -12.99
N LEU A 14 4.33 -0.08 -11.95
CA LEU A 14 4.92 -0.99 -10.98
C LEU A 14 5.13 -2.39 -11.56
N ASN A 15 4.42 -2.73 -12.63
CA ASN A 15 4.70 -3.95 -13.40
C ASN A 15 6.09 -3.94 -14.05
N MET A 16 6.69 -2.76 -14.21
CA MET A 16 8.05 -2.59 -14.77
C MET A 16 9.13 -2.49 -13.70
N LEU A 17 8.78 -2.77 -12.45
CA LEU A 17 9.73 -2.75 -11.36
C LEU A 17 10.87 -3.76 -11.61
N GLY A 18 12.11 -3.36 -11.32
CA GLY A 18 13.29 -4.15 -11.62
C GLY A 18 13.94 -3.81 -12.95
N GLU A 19 13.17 -3.30 -13.90
CA GLU A 19 13.66 -2.86 -15.22
C GLU A 19 13.76 -1.35 -15.30
N ARG A 20 12.95 -0.63 -14.54
CA ARG A 20 12.83 0.81 -14.55
C ARG A 20 13.58 1.42 -13.38
N GLU A 21 14.49 2.35 -13.68
CA GLU A 21 15.20 3.18 -12.70
C GLU A 21 15.65 2.38 -11.45
N PRO A 22 16.50 1.34 -11.62
CA PRO A 22 16.87 0.49 -10.49
C PRO A 22 17.60 1.24 -9.38
N GLU A 23 18.22 2.37 -9.68
CA GLU A 23 18.86 3.24 -8.70
C GLU A 23 17.86 3.89 -7.74
N ILE A 24 16.60 4.01 -8.14
CA ILE A 24 15.54 4.59 -7.31
C ILE A 24 14.71 3.50 -6.63
N TYR A 25 14.33 2.47 -7.40
CA TYR A 25 13.37 1.46 -6.96
C TYR A 25 14.00 0.11 -6.60
N GLY A 26 15.30 -0.07 -6.90
CA GLY A 26 15.97 -1.35 -6.71
C GLY A 26 15.80 -2.28 -7.91
N SER A 27 16.45 -3.44 -7.85
CA SER A 27 16.47 -4.43 -8.93
C SER A 27 15.42 -5.54 -8.79
N MET A 28 14.69 -5.59 -7.69
CA MET A 28 13.63 -6.60 -7.51
C MET A 28 12.44 -6.29 -8.41
N THR A 29 11.90 -7.33 -9.02
CA THR A 29 10.65 -7.22 -9.76
C THR A 29 9.46 -7.16 -8.80
N LEU A 30 8.32 -6.69 -9.28
CA LEU A 30 7.09 -6.67 -8.46
C LEU A 30 6.70 -8.08 -8.02
N ASP A 31 6.84 -9.07 -8.91
CA ASP A 31 6.55 -10.46 -8.58
C ASP A 31 7.44 -10.98 -7.44
N GLU A 32 8.73 -10.63 -7.45
CA GLU A 32 9.65 -10.99 -6.38
C GLU A 32 9.27 -10.32 -5.06
N VAL A 33 8.84 -9.06 -5.10
CA VAL A 33 8.34 -8.35 -3.92
C VAL A 33 7.11 -9.05 -3.36
N HIS A 34 6.15 -9.37 -4.22
CA HIS A 34 4.93 -10.08 -3.82
C HIS A 34 5.23 -11.44 -3.20
N LYS A 35 6.15 -12.20 -3.79
CA LYS A 35 6.56 -13.51 -3.25
C LYS A 35 7.19 -13.37 -1.87
N THR A 36 8.02 -12.35 -1.67
CA THR A 36 8.64 -12.07 -0.38
C THR A 36 7.59 -11.75 0.68
N VAL A 37 6.62 -10.91 0.35
CA VAL A 37 5.51 -10.56 1.25
C VAL A 37 4.69 -11.79 1.59
N LYS A 38 4.31 -12.56 0.58
CA LYS A 38 3.51 -13.78 0.77
C LYS A 38 4.20 -14.78 1.68
N LYS A 39 5.49 -14.98 1.48
CA LYS A 39 6.29 -15.87 2.32
C LYS A 39 6.35 -15.37 3.76
N TYR A 40 6.60 -14.09 3.96
CA TYR A 40 6.66 -13.49 5.29
C TYR A 40 5.33 -13.64 6.03
N VAL A 41 4.22 -13.36 5.37
CA VAL A 41 2.89 -13.49 5.96
C VAL A 41 2.59 -14.94 6.32
N ALA A 42 2.88 -15.86 5.42
CA ALA A 42 2.64 -17.29 5.65
C ALA A 42 3.44 -17.84 6.84
N GLN A 43 4.65 -17.33 7.06
CA GLN A 43 5.51 -17.75 8.16
C GLN A 43 5.11 -17.16 9.51
N ASN A 44 4.55 -15.96 9.53
CA ASN A 44 4.33 -15.20 10.74
C ASN A 44 2.86 -15.01 11.11
N TYR A 45 1.93 -15.13 10.15
CA TYR A 45 0.52 -14.84 10.34
C TYR A 45 -0.33 -15.88 9.61
N LYS A 46 -0.50 -17.04 10.23
CA LYS A 46 -1.22 -18.18 9.61
C LYS A 46 -2.68 -17.90 9.32
N GLU A 47 -3.26 -16.92 9.99
CA GLU A 47 -4.67 -16.56 9.86
C GLU A 47 -4.93 -15.51 8.79
N ILE A 48 -3.88 -15.01 8.15
CA ILE A 48 -3.95 -13.93 7.17
C ILE A 48 -3.54 -14.47 5.82
N ASP A 49 -4.34 -14.13 4.82
CA ASP A 49 -4.00 -14.34 3.42
C ASP A 49 -3.76 -12.99 2.76
N VAL A 50 -3.02 -12.98 1.66
CA VAL A 50 -2.74 -11.76 0.91
C VAL A 50 -3.16 -11.95 -0.54
N ASN A 51 -3.71 -10.90 -1.11
CA ASN A 51 -4.10 -10.86 -2.50
C ASN A 51 -3.45 -9.66 -3.17
N PHE A 52 -2.91 -9.83 -4.37
CA PHE A 52 -2.18 -8.78 -5.08
C PHE A 52 -2.91 -8.43 -6.37
N PHE A 53 -3.04 -7.14 -6.60
CA PHE A 53 -3.64 -6.60 -7.82
C PHE A 53 -2.77 -5.44 -8.32
N GLN A 54 -2.38 -5.48 -9.58
CA GLN A 54 -1.63 -4.40 -10.22
C GLN A 54 -2.37 -3.95 -11.46
N SER A 55 -2.46 -2.64 -11.66
CA SER A 55 -3.04 -2.09 -12.88
C SER A 55 -2.45 -0.73 -13.23
N ASN A 56 -2.38 -0.47 -14.54
CA ASN A 56 -2.06 0.84 -15.08
C ASN A 56 -3.32 1.69 -15.29
N SER A 57 -4.49 1.10 -15.06
CA SER A 57 -5.79 1.76 -15.25
C SER A 57 -6.33 2.31 -13.95
N GLU A 58 -6.60 3.60 -13.91
CA GLU A 58 -7.20 4.27 -12.75
C GLU A 58 -8.56 3.65 -12.40
N GLY A 59 -9.40 3.38 -13.42
CA GLY A 59 -10.72 2.78 -13.21
C GLY A 59 -10.65 1.39 -12.60
N ASP A 60 -9.71 0.56 -13.05
CA ASP A 60 -9.53 -0.78 -12.49
C ASP A 60 -9.11 -0.73 -11.02
N ILE A 61 -8.29 0.25 -10.66
CA ILE A 61 -7.87 0.46 -9.27
C ILE A 61 -9.08 0.87 -8.42
N VAL A 62 -9.89 1.80 -8.91
CA VAL A 62 -11.13 2.21 -8.23
C VAL A 62 -12.05 1.02 -8.01
N ASP A 63 -12.25 0.20 -9.03
CA ASP A 63 -13.10 -1.00 -8.94
C ASP A 63 -12.55 -2.01 -7.92
N CYS A 64 -11.25 -2.19 -7.89
CA CYS A 64 -10.60 -3.07 -6.91
C CYS A 64 -10.80 -2.57 -5.47
N ILE A 65 -10.71 -1.25 -5.26
CA ILE A 65 -10.99 -0.64 -3.95
C ILE A 65 -12.43 -0.90 -3.54
N HIS A 66 -13.39 -0.68 -4.43
CA HIS A 66 -14.80 -0.93 -4.16
C HIS A 66 -15.07 -2.39 -3.79
N LYS A 67 -14.46 -3.33 -4.51
CA LYS A 67 -14.57 -4.76 -4.18
C LYS A 67 -14.04 -5.09 -2.79
N SER A 68 -12.98 -4.41 -2.39
CA SER A 68 -12.33 -4.67 -1.11
C SER A 68 -13.21 -4.33 0.09
N LYS A 69 -14.21 -3.46 -0.10
CA LYS A 69 -15.14 -3.06 0.96
C LYS A 69 -15.75 -4.24 1.71
N ASN A 70 -16.17 -5.26 0.97
CA ASN A 70 -16.90 -6.40 1.54
C ASN A 70 -16.07 -7.68 1.58
N THR A 71 -14.86 -7.67 1.06
CA THR A 71 -14.05 -8.88 0.90
C THR A 71 -12.74 -8.85 1.66
N ALA A 72 -12.16 -7.67 1.89
CA ALA A 72 -10.86 -7.53 2.53
C ALA A 72 -10.99 -7.05 3.98
N SER A 73 -10.05 -7.46 4.82
CA SER A 73 -9.92 -6.98 6.20
C SER A 73 -9.02 -5.77 6.31
N GLY A 74 -8.25 -5.48 5.27
CA GLY A 74 -7.39 -4.31 5.18
C GLY A 74 -6.92 -4.12 3.75
N LEU A 75 -6.42 -2.93 3.45
CA LEU A 75 -5.98 -2.56 2.12
C LEU A 75 -4.64 -1.84 2.20
N ILE A 76 -3.73 -2.24 1.33
CA ILE A 76 -2.42 -1.61 1.20
C ILE A 76 -2.29 -1.14 -0.24
N ILE A 77 -2.00 0.14 -0.41
CA ILE A 77 -1.95 0.73 -1.75
C ILE A 77 -0.61 1.43 -2.01
N ASN A 78 0.02 1.04 -3.10
CA ASN A 78 1.10 1.79 -3.72
C ASN A 78 0.55 2.38 -5.01
N GLY A 79 0.10 3.62 -4.94
CA GLY A 79 -0.59 4.27 -6.07
C GLY A 79 0.33 4.63 -7.23
N GLY A 80 1.63 4.51 -7.06
CA GLY A 80 2.57 4.98 -8.08
C GLY A 80 2.34 6.45 -8.39
N GLY A 81 2.42 6.83 -9.67
CA GLY A 81 2.16 8.20 -10.11
C GLY A 81 0.74 8.69 -9.83
N PHE A 82 -0.23 7.79 -9.75
CA PHE A 82 -1.61 8.18 -9.41
C PHE A 82 -1.75 8.76 -8.00
N SER A 83 -0.81 8.50 -7.10
CA SER A 83 -0.82 9.11 -5.78
C SER A 83 -0.81 10.64 -5.84
N HIS A 84 -0.18 11.19 -6.88
CA HIS A 84 0.03 12.62 -7.04
C HIS A 84 -1.00 13.28 -7.96
N THR A 85 -1.90 12.50 -8.57
CA THR A 85 -2.83 13.01 -9.60
C THR A 85 -4.28 12.58 -9.41
N SER A 86 -4.53 11.46 -8.72
CA SER A 86 -5.86 10.85 -8.75
C SER A 86 -6.73 11.22 -7.57
N VAL A 87 -7.63 12.15 -7.79
CA VAL A 87 -8.75 12.41 -6.88
C VAL A 87 -9.75 11.26 -6.91
N ALA A 88 -9.90 10.58 -8.05
CA ALA A 88 -10.82 9.44 -8.16
C ALA A 88 -10.44 8.29 -7.21
N ILE A 89 -9.14 7.99 -7.12
CA ILE A 89 -8.66 6.96 -6.18
C ILE A 89 -8.85 7.41 -4.74
N LEU A 90 -8.54 8.67 -4.44
CA LEU A 90 -8.81 9.23 -3.11
C LEU A 90 -10.27 9.05 -2.72
N ASP A 91 -11.19 9.44 -3.60
CA ASP A 91 -12.61 9.34 -3.33
C ASP A 91 -13.05 7.89 -3.12
N ALA A 92 -12.51 6.96 -3.91
CA ALA A 92 -12.77 5.54 -3.72
C ALA A 92 -12.30 5.05 -2.34
N LEU A 93 -11.10 5.45 -1.92
CA LEU A 93 -10.58 5.09 -0.59
C LEU A 93 -11.47 5.61 0.53
N LEU A 94 -12.04 6.79 0.35
CA LEU A 94 -12.93 7.38 1.35
C LEU A 94 -14.29 6.66 1.45
N THR A 95 -14.67 5.87 0.45
CA THR A 95 -15.93 5.10 0.49
C THR A 95 -15.87 3.84 1.32
N ILE A 96 -14.66 3.39 1.69
CA ILE A 96 -14.47 2.16 2.45
C ILE A 96 -13.88 2.48 3.82
N GLU A 97 -14.27 1.68 4.82
CA GLU A 97 -13.88 1.93 6.22
C GLU A 97 -12.81 0.97 6.74
N ILE A 98 -12.45 -0.06 5.98
CA ILE A 98 -11.41 -1.00 6.39
C ILE A 98 -10.07 -0.26 6.60
N PRO A 99 -9.18 -0.77 7.45
CA PRO A 99 -7.84 -0.19 7.61
C PRO A 99 -7.10 -0.08 6.28
N LYS A 100 -6.49 1.07 6.05
CA LYS A 100 -5.81 1.37 4.77
C LYS A 100 -4.45 1.99 5.04
N ILE A 101 -3.43 1.50 4.35
CA ILE A 101 -2.05 2.01 4.44
C ILE A 101 -1.56 2.30 3.02
N GLU A 102 -0.95 3.48 2.85
CA GLU A 102 -0.25 3.83 1.63
C GLU A 102 1.22 3.47 1.77
N ILE A 103 1.80 2.87 0.74
CA ILE A 103 3.23 2.58 0.72
C ILE A 103 3.87 3.10 -0.56
N HIS A 104 5.14 3.47 -0.45
CA HIS A 104 6.00 3.83 -1.57
C HIS A 104 7.38 3.24 -1.36
N LEU A 105 7.99 2.75 -2.44
CA LEU A 105 9.34 2.18 -2.39
C LEU A 105 10.38 3.28 -2.18
N SER A 106 10.24 4.39 -2.91
CA SER A 106 11.17 5.51 -2.82
C SER A 106 10.82 6.45 -1.69
N ASN A 107 11.83 7.21 -1.24
CA ASN A 107 11.58 8.34 -0.37
C ASN A 107 11.07 9.50 -1.24
N LEU A 108 9.79 9.76 -1.19
CA LEU A 108 9.11 10.76 -2.01
C LEU A 108 9.70 12.16 -1.80
N PHE A 109 10.18 12.45 -0.59
CA PHE A 109 10.69 13.78 -0.23
C PHE A 109 12.08 14.07 -0.81
N ARG A 110 12.75 13.05 -1.36
CA ARG A 110 14.01 13.20 -2.08
C ARG A 110 13.82 13.29 -3.59
N ARG A 111 12.60 13.29 -4.05
CA ARG A 111 12.25 13.32 -5.47
C ARG A 111 11.70 14.68 -5.87
N GLU A 112 11.14 14.77 -7.07
CA GLU A 112 10.60 16.00 -7.61
C GLU A 112 9.48 16.56 -6.72
N ASP A 113 9.34 17.87 -6.65
CA ASP A 113 8.39 18.55 -5.77
C ASP A 113 6.95 18.06 -5.94
N PHE A 114 6.53 17.72 -7.17
CA PHE A 114 5.18 17.22 -7.40
C PHE A 114 4.91 15.88 -6.71
N ARG A 115 5.95 15.13 -6.32
CA ARG A 115 5.80 13.87 -5.59
C ARG A 115 5.72 14.06 -4.09
N HIS A 116 5.95 15.27 -3.59
CA HIS A 116 5.85 15.55 -2.17
C HIS A 116 4.41 15.64 -1.68
N HIS A 117 3.45 15.75 -2.61
CA HIS A 117 2.04 15.81 -2.30
C HIS A 117 1.34 14.56 -2.81
N SER A 118 0.65 13.86 -1.91
CA SER A 118 -0.14 12.69 -2.27
C SER A 118 -1.60 12.94 -1.94
N TYR A 119 -2.47 12.89 -2.95
CA TYR A 119 -3.91 12.95 -2.76
C TYR A 119 -4.41 11.75 -1.98
N ILE A 120 -3.87 10.55 -2.27
CA ILE A 120 -4.38 9.32 -1.65
C ILE A 120 -4.02 9.22 -0.17
N SER A 121 -3.01 9.96 0.30
CA SER A 121 -2.66 9.99 1.72
C SER A 121 -3.80 10.46 2.61
N LYS A 122 -4.70 11.27 2.08
CA LYS A 122 -5.88 11.75 2.82
C LYS A 122 -6.95 10.67 3.00
N GLY A 123 -6.87 9.61 2.22
CA GLY A 123 -7.83 8.50 2.25
C GLY A 123 -7.35 7.28 3.01
N VAL A 124 -6.16 7.33 3.63
CA VAL A 124 -5.55 6.20 4.33
C VAL A 124 -5.21 6.56 5.77
N HIS A 125 -4.96 5.54 6.59
CA HIS A 125 -4.65 5.73 8.01
C HIS A 125 -3.17 6.00 8.28
N GLY A 126 -2.29 5.59 7.38
CA GLY A 126 -0.86 5.81 7.55
C GLY A 126 -0.10 5.65 6.24
N VAL A 127 1.15 6.13 6.23
CA VAL A 127 2.02 6.11 5.06
C VAL A 127 3.38 5.57 5.45
N ILE A 128 3.92 4.66 4.62
CA ILE A 128 5.28 4.16 4.74
C ILE A 128 5.98 4.43 3.41
N CYS A 129 7.12 5.09 3.44
CA CYS A 129 7.89 5.37 2.22
C CYS A 129 9.39 5.36 2.50
N GLY A 130 10.18 5.05 1.46
CA GLY A 130 11.62 5.25 1.51
C GLY A 130 12.47 4.04 1.87
N PHE A 131 11.88 2.88 2.09
CA PHE A 131 12.61 1.68 2.53
C PHE A 131 12.74 0.63 1.42
N GLY A 132 12.52 1.01 0.16
CA GLY A 132 12.55 0.09 -0.97
C GLY A 132 11.53 -1.03 -0.80
N PRO A 133 11.83 -2.25 -1.27
CA PRO A 133 10.91 -3.39 -1.12
C PRO A 133 10.54 -3.69 0.33
N ASN A 134 11.38 -3.33 1.29
CA ASN A 134 11.11 -3.51 2.71
C ASN A 134 9.92 -2.69 3.20
N SER A 135 9.51 -1.66 2.44
CA SER A 135 8.30 -0.89 2.77
C SER A 135 7.07 -1.80 2.87
N TYR A 136 7.00 -2.83 2.02
CA TYR A 136 5.92 -3.82 2.06
C TYR A 136 5.97 -4.70 3.31
N CYS A 137 7.16 -5.02 3.79
CA CYS A 137 7.34 -5.88 4.96
C CYS A 137 7.16 -5.13 6.28
N LEU A 138 7.48 -3.84 6.32
CA LEU A 138 7.35 -3.02 7.52
C LEU A 138 5.90 -2.89 8.00
N LEU A 139 4.94 -3.09 7.13
CA LEU A 139 3.52 -3.06 7.49
C LEU A 139 3.18 -4.01 8.63
N TYR A 140 3.87 -5.15 8.70
CA TYR A 140 3.59 -6.18 9.69
C TYR A 140 4.29 -5.94 11.03
N THR A 141 5.14 -4.92 11.09
CA THR A 141 5.79 -4.49 12.32
C THR A 141 5.13 -3.25 12.91
N SER A 142 4.25 -2.61 12.15
CA SER A 142 3.54 -1.42 12.60
C SER A 142 2.29 -1.79 13.39
N PRO A 143 1.93 -1.03 14.42
CA PRO A 143 0.65 -1.23 15.09
C PRO A 143 -0.49 -1.02 14.09
N SER A 144 -1.58 -1.77 14.28
CA SER A 144 -2.75 -1.61 13.41
C SER A 144 -3.35 -0.22 13.59
N PRO A 145 -4.06 0.29 12.56
CA PRO A 145 -4.79 1.56 12.73
C PRO A 145 -5.76 1.54 13.90
N ARG A 146 -6.31 0.36 14.21
CA ARG A 146 -7.17 0.17 15.37
C ARG A 146 -6.40 0.38 16.68
N ASP A 147 -5.16 -0.11 16.75
CA ASP A 147 -4.32 0.06 17.92
C ASP A 147 -3.90 1.53 18.07
N ILE A 148 -3.61 2.19 16.97
CA ILE A 148 -3.28 3.63 16.96
C ILE A 148 -4.47 4.45 17.45
N SER A 149 -5.69 4.14 17.00
CA SER A 149 -6.90 4.87 17.39
C SER A 149 -7.31 4.58 18.82
N GLY A 150 -6.99 3.38 19.33
CA GLY A 150 -7.30 2.96 20.71
C GLY A 150 -6.21 3.34 21.70
N SER A 151 -4.99 3.54 21.24
CA SER A 151 -3.89 3.95 22.10
C SER A 151 -3.78 5.48 22.09
N ARG A 152 -3.69 6.06 23.26
CA ARG A 152 -3.37 7.48 23.34
C ARG A 152 -1.94 7.67 22.88
N MET A 153 -1.77 8.44 21.82
CA MET A 153 -0.44 8.88 21.42
C MET A 153 0.18 9.63 22.59
N PRO A 154 1.46 9.36 22.91
CA PRO A 154 2.13 10.15 23.94
C PRO A 154 2.05 11.63 23.59
N SER A 155 1.55 12.43 24.52
CA SER A 155 1.37 13.87 24.31
C SER A 155 2.67 14.62 24.09
N SER A 156 3.79 13.98 24.35
CA SER A 156 5.13 14.54 24.15
C SER A 156 5.69 14.27 22.75
N ALA A 157 4.97 13.57 21.93
CA ALA A 157 5.43 13.25 20.57
C ALA A 157 5.25 14.46 19.65
#